data_2a0c0602e2e8ed2efbfab265516594be
#
_entry.id   2a0c0602e2e8ed2efbfab265516594be
#
_cell.length_a   1.000
_cell.length_b   1.000
_cell.length_c   1.000
_cell.angle_alpha   90.00
_cell.angle_beta   90.00
_cell.angle_gamma   90.00
#
_symmetry.space_group_name_H-M   'P 1'
#
loop_
_entity.id
_entity.type
_entity.pdbx_description
1 polymer ?
#
loop_
_entity_poly.entity_id
_entity_poly.type
_entity_poly.pdbx_seq_one_letter_code
_entity_poly.pdbx_strand_id
1 'polypeptide(L)'
;MGEKMQFTELDQYLFGQGTHYDIYKKLGAHPTTQHRKKGVYFAVWAPNARYVSVIGDFNNWDNQANPMNRVGEIGVYEIFVPGAKVGDLYKFFIVGYHGEELYKADPYANEAELRPGTASRITDITDYKWKDTTWMKKRPEFDEKREPMAIYEVHPGSWKKHPAENEDDPGFYNYREFAHELAAYVKEMGYTHVELMGIAEHPFDGSWGYQVTGYYAPTSRYGTAQDFKYMVDYLHRNKIGVILDWVPAHFPKDAHGLANFDGTAVYEHEDRRQGEHPGGGTKIYNYGRPEVKNFLIANALYWIEECHVDGLRVDAVASMLYLDYGKKDGEWVANKYGDNKNLEAIEFFKHLNTVVLGRNHGTVMIAEESTAWPQVTGKAEDNGLGFSLKWNMGWMNDFLEYMKLDPYFRKGDHNKMTFSMTYAYSERYVLVISHDEVVHLKCSMLNKMPGYPDDKFKNLKAAYAFMIFHPGKKLLFMGQDFGQLREWSEERELDWYLLKEDNHKDLQNFVKTLFHMYKKYPALYAGDNDPEGFEWINADDADRSIFSLVRKSPTKRNNLLFVVNYTPVERPDYRVGVPKKKQYKLIMDEHGLLDKPKVFKAEAQECDHREFSFAYPLPAYGIAVFTY
;
A
#
# COMPACT_ATOMS: atom_id res chain seq x y z
N MET A 1 2.64 -8.73 -43.28
CA MET A 1 3.68 -7.72 -43.05
C MET A 1 3.37 -7.09 -41.69
N GLY A 2 4.19 -7.31 -40.67
CA GLY A 2 4.00 -6.64 -39.38
C GLY A 2 4.19 -5.13 -39.57
N GLU A 3 3.29 -4.36 -38.98
CA GLU A 3 3.36 -2.90 -39.02
C GLU A 3 4.68 -2.43 -38.36
N LYS A 4 5.38 -1.49 -39.00
CA LYS A 4 6.63 -0.94 -38.48
C LYS A 4 6.35 -0.23 -37.16
N MET A 5 7.02 -0.63 -36.08
CA MET A 5 6.92 0.07 -34.80
C MET A 5 7.58 1.45 -34.89
N GLN A 6 6.83 2.50 -34.56
CA GLN A 6 7.29 3.89 -34.62
C GLN A 6 6.44 4.77 -33.70
N PHE A 7 7.00 5.89 -33.29
CA PHE A 7 6.26 6.91 -32.53
C PHE A 7 5.51 7.80 -33.52
N THR A 8 4.18 7.60 -33.61
CA THR A 8 3.34 8.23 -34.62
C THR A 8 2.92 9.65 -34.24
N GLU A 9 2.32 10.37 -35.19
CA GLU A 9 1.70 11.68 -34.90
C GLU A 9 0.59 11.58 -33.86
N LEU A 10 -0.20 10.49 -33.89
CA LEU A 10 -1.20 10.23 -32.86
C LEU A 10 -0.55 10.00 -31.49
N ASP A 11 0.54 9.23 -31.43
CA ASP A 11 1.31 9.04 -30.21
C ASP A 11 1.80 10.38 -29.64
N GLN A 12 2.34 11.26 -30.50
CA GLN A 12 2.80 12.59 -30.12
C GLN A 12 1.65 13.44 -29.54
N TYR A 13 0.51 13.44 -30.22
CA TYR A 13 -0.67 14.19 -29.79
C TYR A 13 -1.16 13.72 -28.41
N LEU A 14 -1.39 12.42 -28.25
CA LEU A 14 -1.88 11.85 -27.00
C LEU A 14 -0.90 12.07 -25.84
N PHE A 15 0.39 11.89 -26.10
CA PHE A 15 1.42 12.11 -25.09
C PHE A 15 1.49 13.59 -24.67
N GLY A 16 1.43 14.49 -25.62
CA GLY A 16 1.38 15.94 -25.36
C GLY A 16 0.10 16.39 -24.62
N GLN A 17 -0.97 15.62 -24.68
CA GLN A 17 -2.19 15.85 -23.92
C GLN A 17 -2.18 15.18 -22.53
N GLY A 18 -1.22 14.31 -22.26
CA GLY A 18 -1.16 13.53 -21.01
C GLY A 18 -2.20 12.40 -20.95
N THR A 19 -2.64 11.91 -22.12
CA THR A 19 -3.72 10.91 -22.24
C THR A 19 -3.31 9.66 -23.02
N HIS A 20 -2.02 9.47 -23.22
CA HIS A 20 -1.51 8.26 -23.87
C HIS A 20 -1.33 7.14 -22.83
N TYR A 21 -2.40 6.47 -22.48
CA TYR A 21 -2.41 5.49 -21.38
C TYR A 21 -1.63 4.21 -21.68
N ASP A 22 -1.34 3.93 -22.94
CA ASP A 22 -0.51 2.81 -23.41
C ASP A 22 0.91 3.24 -23.79
N ILE A 23 1.37 4.39 -23.32
CA ILE A 23 2.69 4.96 -23.69
C ILE A 23 3.84 3.99 -23.44
N TYR A 24 3.75 3.16 -22.41
CA TYR A 24 4.78 2.17 -22.06
C TYR A 24 4.91 1.04 -23.10
N LYS A 25 3.96 0.92 -24.03
CA LYS A 25 4.05 0.01 -25.19
C LYS A 25 4.82 0.65 -26.37
N LYS A 26 5.09 1.92 -26.28
CA LYS A 26 5.83 2.70 -27.29
C LYS A 26 7.19 3.17 -26.78
N LEU A 27 7.22 3.90 -25.65
CA LEU A 27 8.48 4.28 -25.01
C LEU A 27 9.07 3.09 -24.27
N GLY A 28 10.41 3.06 -24.18
CA GLY A 28 11.14 1.93 -23.63
C GLY A 28 11.83 1.11 -24.70
N ALA A 29 12.03 -0.18 -24.42
CA ALA A 29 12.68 -1.15 -25.32
C ALA A 29 11.71 -2.29 -25.64
N HIS A 30 11.40 -2.48 -26.92
CA HIS A 30 10.40 -3.44 -27.37
C HIS A 30 10.95 -4.39 -28.43
N PRO A 31 11.11 -5.69 -28.09
CA PRO A 31 11.49 -6.71 -29.07
C PRO A 31 10.48 -6.75 -30.22
N THR A 32 10.97 -6.71 -31.43
CA THR A 32 10.14 -6.72 -32.63
C THR A 32 10.94 -7.17 -33.85
N THR A 33 10.27 -7.27 -34.99
CA THR A 33 10.89 -7.60 -36.27
C THR A 33 10.58 -6.47 -37.26
N GLN A 34 11.64 -5.91 -37.87
CA GLN A 34 11.52 -4.93 -38.93
C GLN A 34 12.36 -5.36 -40.13
N HIS A 35 11.82 -5.21 -41.35
CA HIS A 35 12.53 -5.62 -42.58
C HIS A 35 13.07 -7.04 -42.53
N ARG A 36 12.31 -7.97 -41.95
CA ARG A 36 12.64 -9.38 -41.72
C ARG A 36 13.85 -9.62 -40.80
N LYS A 37 14.30 -8.60 -40.05
CA LYS A 37 15.34 -8.72 -39.03
C LYS A 37 14.73 -8.62 -37.65
N LYS A 38 15.10 -9.56 -36.79
CA LYS A 38 14.78 -9.50 -35.37
C LYS A 38 15.66 -8.48 -34.68
N GLY A 39 15.11 -7.71 -33.77
CA GLY A 39 15.82 -6.71 -33.01
C GLY A 39 14.93 -6.06 -31.96
N VAL A 40 15.29 -4.86 -31.55
CA VAL A 40 14.58 -4.12 -30.51
C VAL A 40 14.34 -2.68 -30.99
N TYR A 41 13.12 -2.22 -30.83
CA TYR A 41 12.76 -0.83 -30.98
C TYR A 41 12.95 -0.11 -29.66
N PHE A 42 13.72 0.99 -29.67
CA PHE A 42 13.99 1.84 -28.52
C PHE A 42 13.38 3.21 -28.74
N ALA A 43 12.73 3.75 -27.72
CA ALA A 43 12.23 5.12 -27.74
C ALA A 43 12.33 5.75 -26.34
N VAL A 44 12.74 7.01 -26.30
CA VAL A 44 12.95 7.77 -25.06
C VAL A 44 12.55 9.23 -25.24
N TRP A 45 11.97 9.82 -24.21
CA TRP A 45 11.62 11.23 -24.18
C TRP A 45 12.74 12.03 -23.51
N ALA A 46 13.40 12.89 -24.31
CA ALA A 46 14.49 13.76 -23.87
C ALA A 46 14.41 15.09 -24.64
N PRO A 47 13.43 15.96 -24.31
CA PRO A 47 13.02 17.08 -25.18
C PRO A 47 14.10 18.13 -25.44
N ASN A 48 15.05 18.31 -24.52
CA ASN A 48 16.09 19.31 -24.64
C ASN A 48 17.50 18.71 -24.86
N ALA A 49 17.56 17.42 -25.21
CA ALA A 49 18.82 16.79 -25.55
C ALA A 49 19.35 17.30 -26.90
N ARG A 50 20.68 17.37 -27.02
CA ARG A 50 21.37 17.69 -28.27
C ARG A 50 21.62 16.44 -29.11
N TYR A 51 21.84 15.30 -28.44
CA TYR A 51 22.13 14.03 -29.06
C TYR A 51 21.70 12.91 -28.13
N VAL A 52 21.10 11.88 -28.70
CA VAL A 52 20.72 10.67 -27.96
C VAL A 52 21.15 9.45 -28.76
N SER A 53 21.77 8.49 -28.09
CA SER A 53 22.04 7.16 -28.65
C SER A 53 21.69 6.08 -27.63
N VAL A 54 21.42 4.87 -28.10
CA VAL A 54 21.27 3.70 -27.26
C VAL A 54 22.57 2.93 -27.22
N ILE A 55 23.04 2.59 -26.03
CA ILE A 55 24.28 1.85 -25.77
C ILE A 55 23.95 0.59 -24.98
N GLY A 56 24.61 -0.50 -25.30
CA GLY A 56 24.36 -1.77 -24.62
C GLY A 56 25.21 -2.91 -25.10
N ASP A 57 24.91 -4.11 -24.62
CA ASP A 57 25.65 -5.34 -24.97
C ASP A 57 25.69 -5.60 -26.48
N PHE A 58 24.66 -5.14 -27.20
CA PHE A 58 24.53 -5.36 -28.65
C PHE A 58 25.44 -4.47 -29.50
N ASN A 59 26.11 -3.47 -28.94
CA ASN A 59 26.98 -2.55 -29.68
C ASN A 59 28.25 -2.16 -28.91
N ASN A 60 28.71 -3.00 -27.98
CA ASN A 60 29.88 -2.75 -27.15
C ASN A 60 29.82 -1.42 -26.36
N TRP A 61 28.61 -0.96 -26.03
CA TRP A 61 28.41 0.29 -25.31
C TRP A 61 28.96 1.54 -25.99
N ASP A 62 29.06 1.46 -27.35
CA ASP A 62 29.53 2.57 -28.17
C ASP A 62 28.45 3.61 -28.38
N ASN A 63 28.69 4.81 -27.90
CA ASN A 63 27.73 5.91 -27.98
C ASN A 63 27.57 6.54 -29.38
N GLN A 64 28.35 6.06 -30.38
CA GLN A 64 28.25 6.50 -31.77
C GLN A 64 27.66 5.43 -32.70
N ALA A 65 27.53 4.20 -32.24
CA ALA A 65 27.05 3.08 -33.05
C ALA A 65 25.58 3.18 -33.44
N ASN A 66 24.74 3.61 -32.53
CA ASN A 66 23.28 3.66 -32.72
C ASN A 66 22.69 5.02 -32.28
N PRO A 67 22.98 6.11 -33.04
CA PRO A 67 22.35 7.40 -32.78
C PRO A 67 20.84 7.32 -33.06
N MET A 68 20.04 7.87 -32.17
CA MET A 68 18.60 7.83 -32.25
C MET A 68 18.05 9.05 -33.01
N ASN A 69 16.93 8.87 -33.69
CA ASN A 69 16.30 9.90 -34.49
C ASN A 69 15.24 10.65 -33.69
N ARG A 70 15.31 11.99 -33.72
CA ARG A 70 14.32 12.84 -33.08
C ARG A 70 12.99 12.79 -33.85
N VAL A 71 11.90 12.57 -33.12
CA VAL A 71 10.52 12.54 -33.66
C VAL A 71 9.80 13.82 -33.23
N GLY A 72 9.57 14.71 -34.18
CA GLY A 72 8.81 15.93 -33.95
C GLY A 72 9.40 16.87 -32.87
N GLU A 73 8.64 17.86 -32.48
CA GLU A 73 9.04 18.82 -31.46
C GLU A 73 8.82 18.33 -30.04
N ILE A 74 8.02 17.27 -29.85
CA ILE A 74 7.78 16.69 -28.53
C ILE A 74 9.07 16.15 -27.88
N GLY A 75 10.07 15.84 -28.71
CA GLY A 75 11.40 15.46 -28.24
C GLY A 75 11.53 14.00 -27.84
N VAL A 76 10.79 13.12 -28.48
CA VAL A 76 11.01 11.67 -28.41
C VAL A 76 12.08 11.30 -29.43
N TYR A 77 13.00 10.43 -29.03
CA TYR A 77 14.04 9.84 -29.87
C TYR A 77 13.76 8.36 -30.03
N GLU A 78 13.89 7.84 -31.27
CA GLU A 78 13.60 6.43 -31.56
C GLU A 78 14.67 5.81 -32.47
N ILE A 79 14.83 4.49 -32.36
CA ILE A 79 15.65 3.68 -33.27
C ILE A 79 15.20 2.22 -33.19
N PHE A 80 15.31 1.50 -34.31
CA PHE A 80 15.31 0.03 -34.32
C PHE A 80 16.73 -0.49 -34.46
N VAL A 81 17.15 -1.39 -33.54
CA VAL A 81 18.49 -1.98 -33.54
C VAL A 81 18.38 -3.47 -33.88
N PRO A 82 18.77 -3.89 -35.09
CA PRO A 82 18.81 -5.30 -35.42
C PRO A 82 19.85 -6.03 -34.55
N GLY A 83 19.54 -7.25 -34.13
CA GLY A 83 20.45 -8.07 -33.33
C GLY A 83 20.41 -7.82 -31.81
N ALA A 84 19.88 -6.69 -31.36
CA ALA A 84 19.57 -6.52 -29.96
C ALA A 84 18.46 -7.51 -29.56
N LYS A 85 18.53 -8.06 -28.34
CA LYS A 85 17.65 -9.16 -27.92
C LYS A 85 17.31 -9.08 -26.44
N VAL A 86 16.27 -9.81 -26.05
CA VAL A 86 15.89 -10.02 -24.64
C VAL A 86 17.10 -10.49 -23.82
N GLY A 87 17.31 -9.87 -22.69
CA GLY A 87 18.43 -10.13 -21.78
C GLY A 87 19.61 -9.18 -21.94
N ASP A 88 19.72 -8.46 -23.05
CA ASP A 88 20.79 -7.47 -23.22
C ASP A 88 20.59 -6.31 -22.24
N LEU A 89 21.70 -5.84 -21.67
CA LEU A 89 21.76 -4.63 -20.87
C LEU A 89 21.92 -3.40 -21.78
N TYR A 90 21.27 -2.30 -21.40
CA TYR A 90 21.36 -1.06 -22.17
C TYR A 90 21.17 0.17 -21.31
N LYS A 91 21.62 1.31 -21.83
CA LYS A 91 21.33 2.67 -21.33
C LYS A 91 21.07 3.59 -22.50
N PHE A 92 20.50 4.77 -22.22
CA PHE A 92 20.50 5.89 -23.15
C PHE A 92 21.69 6.79 -22.84
N PHE A 93 22.53 7.04 -23.85
CA PHE A 93 23.56 8.06 -23.80
C PHE A 93 22.98 9.36 -24.31
N ILE A 94 23.03 10.40 -23.50
CA ILE A 94 22.41 11.69 -23.80
C ILE A 94 23.48 12.78 -23.71
N VAL A 95 23.64 13.56 -24.77
CA VAL A 95 24.34 14.84 -24.69
C VAL A 95 23.28 15.87 -24.33
N GLY A 96 23.39 16.40 -23.12
CA GLY A 96 22.38 17.26 -22.56
C GLY A 96 22.36 18.67 -23.13
N TYR A 97 21.41 19.47 -22.66
CA TYR A 97 21.20 20.83 -23.13
C TYR A 97 22.47 21.70 -23.01
N HIS A 98 23.27 21.49 -21.96
CA HIS A 98 24.52 22.23 -21.73
C HIS A 98 25.78 21.53 -22.24
N GLY A 99 25.62 20.43 -23.00
CA GLY A 99 26.73 19.66 -23.56
C GLY A 99 27.30 18.58 -22.63
N GLU A 100 26.72 18.39 -21.45
CA GLU A 100 27.10 17.32 -20.52
C GLU A 100 26.76 15.95 -21.08
N GLU A 101 27.59 14.95 -20.77
CA GLU A 101 27.36 13.56 -21.14
C GLU A 101 26.64 12.83 -20.00
N LEU A 102 25.47 12.27 -20.31
CA LEU A 102 24.60 11.61 -19.34
C LEU A 102 24.39 10.15 -19.77
N TYR A 103 24.46 9.25 -18.78
CA TYR A 103 24.23 7.81 -18.95
C TYR A 103 23.00 7.43 -18.15
N LYS A 104 21.86 7.31 -18.82
CA LYS A 104 20.55 7.19 -18.18
C LYS A 104 19.97 5.79 -18.33
N ALA A 105 19.45 5.22 -17.23
CA ALA A 105 18.55 4.09 -17.30
C ALA A 105 17.28 4.49 -18.03
N ASP A 106 16.61 3.53 -18.64
CA ASP A 106 15.36 3.77 -19.35
C ASP A 106 14.21 4.01 -18.36
N PRO A 107 13.56 5.17 -18.39
CA PRO A 107 12.43 5.45 -17.49
C PRO A 107 11.26 4.46 -17.62
N TYR A 108 11.11 3.83 -18.77
CA TYR A 108 10.03 2.87 -19.07
C TYR A 108 10.51 1.42 -19.09
N ALA A 109 11.76 1.14 -18.65
CA ALA A 109 12.27 -0.21 -18.59
C ALA A 109 11.40 -1.12 -17.73
N ASN A 110 11.13 -2.32 -18.21
CA ASN A 110 10.34 -3.31 -17.48
C ASN A 110 11.21 -4.26 -16.65
N GLU A 111 12.52 -4.17 -16.79
CA GLU A 111 13.48 -4.92 -15.98
C GLU A 111 14.76 -4.11 -15.82
N ALA A 112 15.33 -4.16 -14.62
CA ALA A 112 16.58 -3.49 -14.30
C ALA A 112 17.72 -4.49 -14.13
N GLU A 113 18.95 -4.03 -14.40
CA GLU A 113 20.15 -4.75 -14.00
C GLU A 113 20.17 -4.94 -12.48
N LEU A 114 20.65 -6.10 -12.02
CA LEU A 114 20.84 -6.33 -10.60
C LEU A 114 21.87 -5.34 -10.05
N ARG A 115 21.50 -4.67 -8.96
CA ARG A 115 22.41 -3.71 -8.31
C ARG A 115 23.71 -4.39 -7.83
N PRO A 116 24.84 -3.71 -7.79
CA PRO A 116 25.04 -2.25 -7.94
C PRO A 116 24.98 -1.73 -9.37
N GLY A 117 24.76 -2.59 -10.38
CA GLY A 117 24.55 -2.15 -11.74
C GLY A 117 23.35 -1.23 -11.89
N THR A 118 23.41 -0.29 -12.82
CA THR A 118 22.41 0.76 -13.01
C THR A 118 21.79 0.78 -14.40
N ALA A 119 22.10 -0.22 -15.23
CA ALA A 119 21.53 -0.33 -16.57
C ALA A 119 20.10 -0.90 -16.52
N SER A 120 19.42 -0.79 -17.63
CA SER A 120 18.16 -1.47 -17.89
C SER A 120 18.40 -2.78 -18.64
N ARG A 121 17.47 -3.73 -18.52
CA ARG A 121 17.55 -5.01 -19.25
C ARG A 121 16.37 -5.12 -20.19
N ILE A 122 16.62 -5.54 -21.42
CA ILE A 122 15.55 -5.78 -22.39
C ILE A 122 14.74 -6.99 -21.94
N THR A 123 13.42 -6.83 -21.85
CA THR A 123 12.47 -7.91 -21.56
C THR A 123 11.23 -7.76 -22.44
N ASP A 124 10.54 -8.86 -22.67
CA ASP A 124 9.27 -8.87 -23.39
C ASP A 124 8.12 -8.93 -22.39
N ILE A 125 7.37 -7.83 -22.27
CA ILE A 125 6.24 -7.76 -21.34
C ILE A 125 5.05 -8.65 -21.74
N THR A 126 5.02 -9.15 -22.99
CA THR A 126 3.94 -9.99 -23.52
C THR A 126 4.19 -11.49 -23.34
N ASP A 127 5.36 -11.88 -22.82
CA ASP A 127 5.83 -13.27 -22.78
C ASP A 127 5.31 -14.09 -21.59
N TYR A 128 4.54 -13.50 -20.70
CA TYR A 128 3.98 -14.23 -19.55
C TYR A 128 2.59 -14.77 -19.86
N LYS A 129 2.38 -16.07 -19.57
CA LYS A 129 1.07 -16.73 -19.76
C LYS A 129 0.34 -16.81 -18.43
N TRP A 130 -0.66 -15.96 -18.27
CA TRP A 130 -1.46 -15.86 -17.05
C TRP A 130 -2.37 -17.08 -16.85
N LYS A 131 -2.48 -17.51 -15.58
CA LYS A 131 -3.36 -18.60 -15.14
C LYS A 131 -4.40 -18.13 -14.13
N ASP A 132 -4.52 -16.86 -13.91
CA ASP A 132 -5.42 -16.22 -12.95
C ASP A 132 -6.76 -15.77 -13.56
N THR A 133 -7.18 -16.41 -14.64
CA THR A 133 -8.38 -16.01 -15.39
C THR A 133 -9.63 -15.96 -14.51
N THR A 134 -9.79 -16.89 -13.57
CA THR A 134 -10.94 -16.93 -12.65
C THR A 134 -10.98 -15.69 -11.77
N TRP A 135 -9.84 -15.29 -11.22
CA TRP A 135 -9.72 -14.06 -10.42
C TRP A 135 -10.05 -12.83 -11.24
N MET A 136 -9.43 -12.69 -12.41
CA MET A 136 -9.60 -11.51 -13.28
C MET A 136 -11.03 -11.34 -13.79
N LYS A 137 -11.76 -12.44 -14.02
CA LYS A 137 -13.19 -12.39 -14.39
C LYS A 137 -14.08 -11.90 -13.25
N LYS A 138 -13.73 -12.24 -12.00
CA LYS A 138 -14.49 -11.82 -10.81
C LYS A 138 -14.11 -10.43 -10.31
N ARG A 139 -12.88 -9.97 -10.59
CA ARG A 139 -12.38 -8.69 -10.06
C ARG A 139 -13.35 -7.53 -10.27
N PRO A 140 -14.00 -7.34 -11.43
CA PRO A 140 -14.94 -6.23 -11.65
C PRO A 140 -16.14 -6.22 -10.68
N GLU A 141 -16.46 -7.34 -10.05
CA GLU A 141 -17.58 -7.46 -9.12
C GLU A 141 -17.19 -7.04 -7.68
N PHE A 142 -15.90 -6.91 -7.39
CA PHE A 142 -15.44 -6.54 -6.07
C PHE A 142 -15.90 -5.12 -5.70
N ASP A 143 -16.50 -4.98 -4.53
CA ASP A 143 -16.97 -3.69 -4.00
C ASP A 143 -16.38 -3.47 -2.60
N GLU A 144 -15.38 -2.61 -2.51
CA GLU A 144 -14.69 -2.30 -1.25
C GLU A 144 -15.61 -1.71 -0.19
N LYS A 145 -16.75 -1.17 -0.59
CA LYS A 145 -17.73 -0.59 0.34
C LYS A 145 -18.49 -1.65 1.12
N ARG A 146 -18.56 -2.88 0.62
CA ARG A 146 -19.39 -3.96 1.15
C ARG A 146 -18.64 -5.22 1.49
N GLU A 147 -17.44 -5.40 0.96
CA GLU A 147 -16.64 -6.62 1.13
C GLU A 147 -15.54 -6.42 2.16
N PRO A 148 -15.08 -7.50 2.82
CA PRO A 148 -14.00 -7.39 3.79
C PRO A 148 -12.67 -7.12 3.10
N MET A 149 -11.81 -6.33 3.74
CA MET A 149 -10.41 -6.20 3.38
C MET A 149 -9.56 -6.29 4.64
N ALA A 150 -8.83 -7.36 4.76
CA ALA A 150 -7.79 -7.58 5.77
C ALA A 150 -6.46 -7.66 5.04
N ILE A 151 -5.63 -6.64 5.19
CA ILE A 151 -4.43 -6.43 4.39
C ILE A 151 -3.20 -6.80 5.21
N TYR A 152 -2.37 -7.69 4.67
CA TYR A 152 -1.06 -8.02 5.21
C TYR A 152 0.01 -7.19 4.50
N GLU A 153 0.55 -6.20 5.17
CA GLU A 153 1.64 -5.38 4.63
C GLU A 153 2.96 -6.14 4.80
N VAL A 154 3.71 -6.32 3.71
CA VAL A 154 4.91 -7.14 3.70
C VAL A 154 6.02 -6.52 2.86
N HIS A 155 7.24 -6.56 3.41
CA HIS A 155 8.47 -6.25 2.70
C HIS A 155 9.15 -7.57 2.31
N PRO A 156 9.20 -7.93 1.02
CA PRO A 156 9.67 -9.26 0.61
C PRO A 156 11.07 -9.61 1.07
N GLY A 157 12.00 -8.67 0.99
CA GLY A 157 13.41 -8.90 1.32
C GLY A 157 13.72 -9.12 2.80
N SER A 158 12.77 -8.84 3.70
CA SER A 158 12.94 -8.99 5.15
C SER A 158 11.83 -9.79 5.82
N TRP A 159 11.01 -10.48 5.05
CA TRP A 159 10.00 -11.39 5.60
C TRP A 159 10.61 -12.71 6.01
N LYS A 160 11.21 -13.43 5.07
CA LYS A 160 12.04 -14.62 5.28
C LYS A 160 13.29 -14.53 4.42
N LYS A 161 14.38 -15.12 4.92
CA LYS A 161 15.65 -15.19 4.19
C LYS A 161 16.21 -16.60 4.20
N HIS A 162 16.96 -16.95 3.17
CA HIS A 162 17.85 -18.10 3.18
C HIS A 162 19.09 -17.77 4.01
N PRO A 163 19.74 -18.76 4.62
CA PRO A 163 21.07 -18.57 5.18
C PRO A 163 22.02 -18.00 4.13
N ALA A 164 22.77 -16.96 4.48
CA ALA A 164 23.73 -16.35 3.58
C ALA A 164 24.88 -17.32 3.24
N GLU A 165 25.20 -17.46 1.98
CA GLU A 165 26.32 -18.29 1.50
C GLU A 165 27.67 -17.61 1.72
N ASN A 166 27.69 -16.26 1.73
CA ASN A 166 28.87 -15.42 1.94
C ASN A 166 28.41 -14.04 2.44
N GLU A 167 29.38 -13.14 2.72
CA GLU A 167 29.09 -11.80 3.25
C GLU A 167 28.31 -10.91 2.28
N ASP A 168 28.40 -11.16 0.98
CA ASP A 168 27.72 -10.37 -0.05
C ASP A 168 26.35 -10.92 -0.42
N ASP A 169 25.98 -12.10 0.09
CA ASP A 169 24.68 -12.70 -0.17
C ASP A 169 23.61 -12.14 0.76
N PRO A 170 22.61 -11.40 0.22
CA PRO A 170 21.52 -10.88 1.03
C PRO A 170 20.54 -11.97 1.51
N GLY A 171 20.59 -13.18 0.98
CA GLY A 171 19.73 -14.30 1.35
C GLY A 171 18.26 -14.14 0.93
N PHE A 172 17.98 -13.31 -0.06
CA PHE A 172 16.60 -13.05 -0.48
C PHE A 172 15.91 -14.29 -1.03
N TYR A 173 14.64 -14.44 -0.66
CA TYR A 173 13.74 -15.32 -1.41
C TYR A 173 13.50 -14.72 -2.80
N ASN A 174 13.42 -15.56 -3.84
CA ASN A 174 12.97 -15.11 -5.14
C ASN A 174 11.44 -14.96 -5.17
N TYR A 175 10.90 -14.28 -6.19
CA TYR A 175 9.46 -14.04 -6.32
C TYR A 175 8.62 -15.32 -6.26
N ARG A 176 9.11 -16.43 -6.85
CA ARG A 176 8.36 -17.67 -6.95
C ARG A 176 8.26 -18.40 -5.61
N GLU A 177 9.37 -18.60 -4.92
CA GLU A 177 9.36 -19.21 -3.59
C GLU A 177 8.67 -18.33 -2.55
N PHE A 178 8.86 -17.01 -2.63
CA PHE A 178 8.16 -16.05 -1.78
C PHE A 178 6.64 -16.14 -1.97
N ALA A 179 6.16 -16.23 -3.22
CA ALA A 179 4.74 -16.36 -3.54
C ALA A 179 4.13 -17.61 -2.88
N HIS A 180 4.82 -18.75 -2.94
CA HIS A 180 4.33 -19.99 -2.36
C HIS A 180 4.18 -19.91 -0.83
N GLU A 181 5.19 -19.42 -0.15
CA GLU A 181 5.16 -19.32 1.31
C GLU A 181 4.21 -18.22 1.80
N LEU A 182 4.21 -17.08 1.11
CA LEU A 182 3.32 -15.96 1.45
C LEU A 182 1.85 -16.33 1.28
N ALA A 183 1.50 -16.99 0.17
CA ALA A 183 0.13 -17.44 -0.08
C ALA A 183 -0.36 -18.39 1.02
N ALA A 184 0.47 -19.34 1.43
CA ALA A 184 0.15 -20.28 2.51
C ALA A 184 -0.10 -19.54 3.83
N TYR A 185 0.79 -18.62 4.19
CA TYR A 185 0.70 -17.84 5.43
C TYR A 185 -0.54 -16.96 5.47
N VAL A 186 -0.74 -16.16 4.43
CA VAL A 186 -1.85 -15.21 4.31
C VAL A 186 -3.21 -15.92 4.34
N LYS A 187 -3.31 -17.04 3.63
CA LYS A 187 -4.53 -17.85 3.60
C LYS A 187 -4.82 -18.47 4.96
N GLU A 188 -3.82 -19.02 5.63
CA GLU A 188 -3.96 -19.59 6.97
C GLU A 188 -4.42 -18.51 7.97
N MET A 189 -3.78 -17.35 7.97
CA MET A 189 -4.08 -16.27 8.91
C MET A 189 -5.40 -15.55 8.64
N GLY A 190 -5.99 -15.71 7.45
CA GLY A 190 -7.26 -15.10 7.14
C GLY A 190 -7.21 -13.72 6.51
N TYR A 191 -6.05 -13.24 6.09
CA TYR A 191 -5.94 -12.01 5.32
C TYR A 191 -6.58 -12.19 3.94
N THR A 192 -7.11 -11.09 3.39
CA THR A 192 -7.73 -11.09 2.05
C THR A 192 -6.80 -10.58 0.97
N HIS A 193 -5.87 -9.72 1.35
CA HIS A 193 -4.94 -9.02 0.46
C HIS A 193 -3.55 -9.00 1.05
N VAL A 194 -2.56 -8.85 0.17
CA VAL A 194 -1.21 -8.45 0.54
C VAL A 194 -0.93 -7.05 -0.01
N GLU A 195 -0.20 -6.24 0.74
CA GLU A 195 0.33 -4.96 0.28
C GLU A 195 1.84 -5.06 0.27
N LEU A 196 2.44 -4.98 -0.92
CA LEU A 196 3.86 -5.23 -1.14
C LEU A 196 4.65 -3.92 -1.14
N MET A 197 5.61 -3.81 -0.23
CA MET A 197 6.58 -2.71 -0.20
C MET A 197 7.77 -3.01 -1.09
N GLY A 198 8.37 -1.97 -1.66
CA GLY A 198 9.67 -2.06 -2.33
C GLY A 198 9.70 -2.92 -3.58
N ILE A 199 8.62 -2.92 -4.37
CA ILE A 199 8.54 -3.69 -5.61
C ILE A 199 9.11 -2.91 -6.80
N ALA A 200 8.77 -1.64 -6.98
CA ALA A 200 9.39 -0.85 -8.04
C ALA A 200 10.91 -0.71 -7.79
N GLU A 201 11.71 -0.84 -8.84
CA GLU A 201 13.18 -0.86 -8.72
C GLU A 201 13.72 0.40 -8.06
N HIS A 202 14.63 0.21 -7.12
CA HIS A 202 15.27 1.26 -6.34
C HIS A 202 16.70 0.83 -5.98
N PRO A 203 17.68 1.76 -5.97
CA PRO A 203 19.08 1.39 -5.74
C PRO A 203 19.44 1.17 -4.27
N PHE A 204 18.78 1.87 -3.36
CA PHE A 204 19.14 1.89 -1.94
C PHE A 204 18.16 1.09 -1.10
N ASP A 205 18.62 -0.01 -0.50
CA ASP A 205 17.80 -0.90 0.34
C ASP A 205 17.19 -0.17 1.54
N GLY A 206 17.96 0.72 2.16
CA GLY A 206 17.51 1.53 3.31
C GLY A 206 16.39 2.51 3.00
N SER A 207 16.05 2.72 1.73
CA SER A 207 14.89 3.52 1.35
C SER A 207 13.57 2.73 1.44
N TRP A 208 13.62 1.42 1.67
CA TRP A 208 12.47 0.52 1.69
C TRP A 208 11.65 0.51 0.39
N GLY A 209 12.25 1.01 -0.69
CA GLY A 209 11.57 1.18 -1.97
C GLY A 209 10.88 2.53 -2.16
N TYR A 210 11.12 3.51 -1.29
CA TYR A 210 10.53 4.86 -1.43
C TYR A 210 11.40 5.83 -2.23
N GLN A 211 12.56 5.39 -2.72
CA GLN A 211 13.41 6.16 -3.65
C GLN A 211 13.53 5.41 -4.98
N VAL A 212 12.45 5.46 -5.75
CA VAL A 212 12.28 4.66 -6.97
C VAL A 212 13.06 5.24 -8.13
N THR A 213 13.82 4.39 -8.85
CA THR A 213 14.48 4.74 -10.11
C THR A 213 13.86 4.01 -11.30
N GLY A 214 13.25 2.85 -11.10
CA GLY A 214 12.61 2.07 -12.14
C GLY A 214 11.11 1.93 -11.91
N TYR A 215 10.32 2.90 -12.34
CA TYR A 215 8.87 2.95 -12.09
C TYR A 215 8.08 1.83 -12.79
N TYR A 216 8.59 1.32 -13.91
CA TYR A 216 7.95 0.27 -14.70
C TYR A 216 8.62 -1.10 -14.54
N ALA A 217 9.59 -1.22 -13.64
CA ALA A 217 10.37 -2.43 -13.43
C ALA A 217 10.16 -2.99 -12.03
N PRO A 218 9.65 -4.23 -11.89
CA PRO A 218 9.75 -4.93 -10.62
C PRO A 218 11.23 -5.10 -10.25
N THR A 219 11.56 -4.89 -8.98
CA THR A 219 12.96 -4.98 -8.56
C THR A 219 13.59 -6.33 -8.95
N SER A 220 14.79 -6.28 -9.50
CA SER A 220 15.55 -7.47 -9.88
C SER A 220 16.14 -8.23 -8.69
N ARG A 221 16.04 -7.69 -7.48
CA ARG A 221 16.48 -8.35 -6.24
C ARG A 221 15.90 -9.76 -6.08
N TYR A 222 14.67 -9.95 -6.54
CA TYR A 222 13.91 -11.18 -6.30
C TYR A 222 13.64 -11.99 -7.56
N GLY A 223 14.19 -11.57 -8.71
CA GLY A 223 14.05 -12.29 -9.97
C GLY A 223 13.64 -11.41 -11.15
N THR A 224 13.14 -12.03 -12.19
CA THR A 224 12.74 -11.37 -13.44
C THR A 224 11.35 -10.73 -13.35
N ALA A 225 11.00 -9.93 -14.36
CA ALA A 225 9.65 -9.39 -14.49
C ALA A 225 8.59 -10.51 -14.64
N GLN A 226 8.94 -11.61 -15.31
CA GLN A 226 8.07 -12.78 -15.44
C GLN A 226 7.88 -13.49 -14.09
N ASP A 227 8.92 -13.56 -13.28
CA ASP A 227 8.83 -14.11 -11.91
C ASP A 227 7.90 -13.28 -11.03
N PHE A 228 7.95 -11.96 -11.16
CA PHE A 228 7.01 -11.07 -10.47
C PHE A 228 5.57 -11.33 -10.90
N LYS A 229 5.31 -11.45 -12.21
CA LYS A 229 3.98 -11.79 -12.72
C LYS A 229 3.51 -13.16 -12.21
N TYR A 230 4.42 -14.13 -12.12
CA TYR A 230 4.12 -15.43 -11.51
C TYR A 230 3.65 -15.28 -10.05
N MET A 231 4.29 -14.43 -9.28
CA MET A 231 3.89 -14.18 -7.89
C MET A 231 2.45 -13.64 -7.80
N VAL A 232 2.13 -12.64 -8.59
CA VAL A 232 0.76 -12.08 -8.63
C VAL A 232 -0.25 -13.14 -9.07
N ASP A 233 0.07 -13.88 -10.12
CA ASP A 233 -0.74 -14.98 -10.66
C ASP A 233 -1.01 -16.06 -9.59
N TYR A 234 0.04 -16.48 -8.90
CA TYR A 234 -0.05 -17.50 -7.85
C TYR A 234 -0.92 -17.04 -6.67
N LEU A 235 -0.74 -15.80 -6.24
CA LEU A 235 -1.58 -15.19 -5.18
C LEU A 235 -3.05 -15.14 -5.60
N HIS A 236 -3.34 -14.74 -6.83
CA HIS A 236 -4.70 -14.74 -7.38
C HIS A 236 -5.33 -16.13 -7.43
N ARG A 237 -4.57 -17.15 -7.82
CA ARG A 237 -5.04 -18.54 -7.81
C ARG A 237 -5.36 -19.05 -6.40
N ASN A 238 -4.76 -18.44 -5.38
CA ASN A 238 -5.05 -18.70 -3.97
C ASN A 238 -6.08 -17.72 -3.38
N LYS A 239 -6.78 -16.96 -4.23
CA LYS A 239 -7.83 -16.01 -3.86
C LYS A 239 -7.34 -14.87 -2.96
N ILE A 240 -6.14 -14.39 -3.20
CA ILE A 240 -5.49 -13.30 -2.48
C ILE A 240 -5.31 -12.13 -3.43
N GLY A 241 -5.83 -10.95 -3.06
CA GLY A 241 -5.62 -9.71 -3.80
C GLY A 241 -4.23 -9.14 -3.56
N VAL A 242 -3.72 -8.38 -4.52
CA VAL A 242 -2.38 -7.78 -4.47
C VAL A 242 -2.46 -6.28 -4.61
N ILE A 243 -1.94 -5.57 -3.63
CA ILE A 243 -1.81 -4.12 -3.61
C ILE A 243 -0.31 -3.79 -3.62
N LEU A 244 0.09 -2.82 -4.43
CA LEU A 244 1.46 -2.30 -4.41
C LEU A 244 1.54 -0.96 -3.70
N ASP A 245 2.59 -0.77 -2.94
CA ASP A 245 2.99 0.52 -2.42
C ASP A 245 3.63 1.33 -3.56
N TRP A 246 3.01 2.44 -3.93
CA TRP A 246 3.36 3.24 -5.11
C TRP A 246 3.71 4.66 -4.71
N VAL A 247 4.77 5.22 -5.29
CA VAL A 247 5.41 6.47 -4.84
C VAL A 247 5.42 7.53 -5.95
N PRO A 248 4.29 8.19 -6.25
CA PRO A 248 4.26 9.25 -7.26
C PRO A 248 4.68 10.63 -6.72
N ALA A 249 5.06 10.73 -5.44
CA ALA A 249 5.36 12.00 -4.79
C ALA A 249 6.73 12.56 -5.15
N HIS A 250 7.72 11.69 -5.32
CA HIS A 250 9.11 12.10 -5.49
C HIS A 250 9.98 10.99 -6.10
N PHE A 251 11.20 11.35 -6.47
CA PHE A 251 12.22 10.42 -6.93
C PHE A 251 13.62 10.87 -6.50
N PRO A 252 14.60 9.95 -6.39
CA PRO A 252 15.95 10.28 -5.93
C PRO A 252 16.77 10.99 -7.00
N LYS A 253 17.91 11.56 -6.59
CA LYS A 253 18.84 12.31 -7.44
C LYS A 253 19.92 11.45 -8.10
N ASP A 254 19.84 10.15 -8.00
CA ASP A 254 20.82 9.22 -8.57
C ASP A 254 21.08 9.55 -10.05
N ALA A 255 22.35 9.57 -10.44
CA ALA A 255 22.78 10.04 -11.75
C ALA A 255 22.16 9.27 -12.94
N HIS A 256 21.85 8.00 -12.77
CA HIS A 256 21.21 7.17 -13.78
C HIS A 256 19.70 7.31 -13.85
N GLY A 257 19.09 7.98 -12.87
CA GLY A 257 17.64 8.11 -12.73
C GLY A 257 17.06 9.31 -13.46
N LEU A 258 15.86 9.73 -13.00
CA LEU A 258 15.06 10.75 -13.67
C LEU A 258 15.53 12.19 -13.47
N ALA A 259 16.31 12.46 -12.43
CA ALA A 259 16.76 13.82 -12.11
C ALA A 259 17.61 14.40 -13.23
N ASN A 260 17.28 15.60 -13.69
CA ASN A 260 17.99 16.28 -14.78
C ASN A 260 18.19 15.37 -16.01
N PHE A 261 17.14 14.72 -16.45
CA PHE A 261 17.22 13.60 -17.37
C PHE A 261 17.94 13.92 -18.68
N ASP A 262 17.77 15.10 -19.23
CA ASP A 262 18.46 15.59 -20.43
C ASP A 262 19.34 16.84 -20.16
N GLY A 263 19.78 16.99 -18.93
CA GLY A 263 20.52 18.18 -18.47
C GLY A 263 19.60 19.33 -18.06
N THR A 264 18.29 19.13 -18.19
CA THR A 264 17.26 20.08 -17.72
C THR A 264 16.27 19.37 -16.79
N ALA A 265 15.40 20.15 -16.13
CA ALA A 265 14.30 19.61 -15.33
C ALA A 265 13.21 19.05 -16.26
N VAL A 266 13.24 17.74 -16.55
CA VAL A 266 12.28 17.08 -17.43
C VAL A 266 11.09 16.56 -16.65
N TYR A 267 11.33 15.76 -15.63
CA TYR A 267 10.29 15.16 -14.77
C TYR A 267 9.98 16.00 -13.54
N GLU A 268 11.01 16.64 -12.96
CA GLU A 268 10.88 17.51 -11.81
C GLU A 268 10.46 18.94 -12.20
N HIS A 269 9.96 19.67 -11.22
CA HIS A 269 9.73 21.10 -11.39
C HIS A 269 11.07 21.83 -11.43
N GLU A 270 11.22 22.83 -12.32
CA GLU A 270 12.46 23.57 -12.51
C GLU A 270 12.81 24.43 -11.30
N ASP A 271 11.84 25.14 -10.73
CA ASP A 271 12.02 25.92 -9.51
C ASP A 271 12.25 24.99 -8.32
N ARG A 272 13.42 25.05 -7.69
CA ARG A 272 13.78 24.19 -6.56
C ARG A 272 12.80 24.29 -5.39
N ARG A 273 12.15 25.43 -5.20
CA ARG A 273 11.13 25.60 -4.16
C ARG A 273 9.90 24.72 -4.39
N GLN A 274 9.64 24.35 -5.64
CA GLN A 274 8.57 23.42 -6.03
C GLN A 274 9.10 22.03 -6.37
N GLY A 275 10.36 21.92 -6.79
CA GLY A 275 10.98 20.72 -7.35
C GLY A 275 11.83 19.90 -6.39
N GLU A 276 12.00 20.33 -5.14
CA GLU A 276 12.81 19.58 -4.16
C GLU A 276 12.16 19.55 -2.77
N HIS A 277 12.28 18.39 -2.09
CA HIS A 277 11.97 18.27 -0.67
C HIS A 277 13.18 18.65 0.18
N PRO A 278 13.03 19.52 1.18
CA PRO A 278 14.18 20.00 1.95
C PRO A 278 14.85 18.93 2.82
N GLY A 279 14.11 18.00 3.36
CA GLY A 279 14.63 17.03 4.33
C GLY A 279 15.25 15.77 3.75
N GLY A 280 14.88 15.36 2.56
CA GLY A 280 15.29 14.09 1.95
C GLY A 280 16.11 14.22 0.66
N GLY A 281 16.26 15.42 0.16
CA GLY A 281 17.01 15.66 -1.07
C GLY A 281 16.41 15.03 -2.33
N THR A 282 15.14 14.64 -2.29
CA THR A 282 14.44 14.08 -3.45
C THR A 282 13.83 15.16 -4.31
N LYS A 283 13.64 14.84 -5.60
CA LYS A 283 12.97 15.72 -6.56
C LYS A 283 11.47 15.49 -6.52
N ILE A 284 10.70 16.56 -6.76
CA ILE A 284 9.24 16.54 -6.83
C ILE A 284 8.82 16.61 -8.29
N TYR A 285 7.89 15.74 -8.70
CA TYR A 285 7.34 15.73 -10.05
C TYR A 285 6.64 17.03 -10.40
N ASN A 286 6.79 17.46 -11.66
CA ASN A 286 6.01 18.55 -12.24
C ASN A 286 4.64 18.02 -12.73
N TYR A 287 3.66 17.96 -11.84
CA TYR A 287 2.33 17.41 -12.14
C TYR A 287 1.55 18.21 -13.19
N GLY A 288 1.93 19.45 -13.42
CA GLY A 288 1.33 20.30 -14.44
C GLY A 288 1.85 20.04 -15.86
N ARG A 289 2.95 19.30 -16.01
CA ARG A 289 3.48 18.93 -17.31
C ARG A 289 2.73 17.71 -17.84
N PRO A 290 2.04 17.79 -18.99
CA PRO A 290 1.20 16.69 -19.47
C PRO A 290 1.94 15.36 -19.63
N GLU A 291 3.17 15.38 -20.14
CA GLU A 291 3.99 14.19 -20.36
C GLU A 291 4.41 13.53 -19.04
N VAL A 292 4.63 14.30 -17.98
CA VAL A 292 4.95 13.82 -16.63
C VAL A 292 3.72 13.18 -15.99
N LYS A 293 2.58 13.84 -16.07
CA LYS A 293 1.30 13.29 -15.65
C LYS A 293 0.99 11.99 -16.39
N ASN A 294 1.24 11.98 -17.70
CA ASN A 294 1.11 10.78 -18.52
C ASN A 294 1.98 9.62 -18.05
N PHE A 295 3.25 9.90 -17.73
CA PHE A 295 4.19 8.91 -17.18
C PHE A 295 3.63 8.24 -15.92
N LEU A 296 3.10 9.03 -15.00
CA LEU A 296 2.60 8.52 -13.72
C LEU A 296 1.27 7.78 -13.87
N ILE A 297 0.32 8.28 -14.65
CA ILE A 297 -0.98 7.61 -14.86
C ILE A 297 -0.80 6.29 -15.60
N ALA A 298 0.00 6.29 -16.67
CA ALA A 298 0.30 5.06 -17.41
C ALA A 298 1.08 4.05 -16.55
N ASN A 299 1.88 4.52 -15.60
CA ASN A 299 2.57 3.65 -14.64
C ASN A 299 1.57 2.91 -13.72
N ALA A 300 0.60 3.63 -13.18
CA ALA A 300 -0.47 2.99 -12.40
C ALA A 300 -1.22 1.94 -13.24
N LEU A 301 -1.57 2.28 -14.46
CA LEU A 301 -2.25 1.35 -15.38
C LEU A 301 -1.37 0.15 -15.74
N TYR A 302 -0.07 0.34 -15.90
CA TYR A 302 0.88 -0.75 -16.14
C TYR A 302 0.83 -1.80 -15.03
N TRP A 303 0.91 -1.37 -13.77
CA TRP A 303 0.83 -2.30 -12.64
C TRP A 303 -0.49 -3.04 -12.59
N ILE A 304 -1.60 -2.36 -12.89
CA ILE A 304 -2.95 -2.92 -12.80
C ILE A 304 -3.30 -3.78 -14.03
N GLU A 305 -3.02 -3.30 -15.24
CA GLU A 305 -3.45 -3.96 -16.47
C GLU A 305 -2.44 -4.99 -16.99
N GLU A 306 -1.13 -4.68 -16.97
CA GLU A 306 -0.08 -5.62 -17.41
C GLU A 306 0.33 -6.60 -16.32
N CYS A 307 0.40 -6.16 -15.08
CA CYS A 307 0.85 -6.98 -13.96
C CYS A 307 -0.30 -7.54 -13.12
N HIS A 308 -1.54 -7.27 -13.47
CA HIS A 308 -2.76 -7.75 -12.79
C HIS A 308 -2.88 -7.35 -11.31
N VAL A 309 -2.16 -6.34 -10.87
CA VAL A 309 -2.25 -5.83 -9.50
C VAL A 309 -3.66 -5.28 -9.25
N ASP A 310 -4.21 -5.51 -8.07
CA ASP A 310 -5.60 -5.19 -7.75
C ASP A 310 -5.79 -3.80 -7.14
N GLY A 311 -4.71 -3.13 -6.83
CA GLY A 311 -4.77 -1.78 -6.29
C GLY A 311 -3.40 -1.21 -5.99
N LEU A 312 -3.38 0.10 -5.71
CA LEU A 312 -2.18 0.83 -5.32
C LEU A 312 -2.46 1.57 -4.01
N ARG A 313 -1.51 1.48 -3.10
CA ARG A 313 -1.40 2.39 -1.96
C ARG A 313 -0.51 3.54 -2.39
N VAL A 314 -1.06 4.73 -2.41
CA VAL A 314 -0.36 5.93 -2.88
C VAL A 314 0.29 6.63 -1.70
N ASP A 315 1.61 6.59 -1.69
CA ASP A 315 2.46 7.13 -0.63
C ASP A 315 2.48 8.65 -0.60
N ALA A 316 2.52 9.21 0.60
CA ALA A 316 2.80 10.62 0.86
C ALA A 316 1.89 11.60 0.11
N VAL A 317 0.59 11.31 0.02
CA VAL A 317 -0.38 12.16 -0.69
C VAL A 317 -0.39 13.58 -0.13
N ALA A 318 -0.27 13.76 1.19
CA ALA A 318 -0.21 15.09 1.81
C ALA A 318 0.96 15.93 1.27
N SER A 319 2.12 15.31 1.04
CA SER A 319 3.29 16.01 0.49
C SER A 319 3.06 16.52 -0.93
N MET A 320 2.12 15.93 -1.66
CA MET A 320 1.75 16.34 -3.02
C MET A 320 0.68 17.43 -3.02
N LEU A 321 -0.24 17.43 -2.05
CA LEU A 321 -1.36 18.35 -1.98
C LEU A 321 -0.98 19.74 -1.48
N TYR A 322 0.05 19.85 -0.65
CA TYR A 322 0.46 21.10 -0.02
C TYR A 322 1.82 21.57 -0.54
N LEU A 323 1.84 22.77 -1.14
CA LEU A 323 3.06 23.38 -1.67
C LEU A 323 4.10 23.71 -0.58
N ASP A 324 3.65 23.92 0.65
CA ASP A 324 4.49 24.24 1.82
C ASP A 324 4.80 23.03 2.71
N TYR A 325 4.47 21.81 2.26
CA TYR A 325 4.69 20.60 3.05
C TYR A 325 6.16 20.43 3.45
N GLY A 326 6.43 20.45 4.77
CA GLY A 326 7.79 20.31 5.31
C GLY A 326 8.71 21.49 5.01
N LYS A 327 8.20 22.62 4.54
CA LYS A 327 8.97 23.80 4.14
C LYS A 327 8.73 24.98 5.09
N LYS A 328 9.74 25.83 5.22
CA LYS A 328 9.66 27.07 5.98
C LYS A 328 9.18 28.23 5.10
N ASP A 329 8.82 29.33 5.73
CA ASP A 329 8.48 30.56 5.04
C ASP A 329 9.61 30.96 4.09
N GLY A 330 9.27 31.30 2.84
CA GLY A 330 10.22 31.65 1.79
C GLY A 330 10.83 30.46 1.03
N GLU A 331 10.60 29.22 1.47
CA GLU A 331 11.10 28.01 0.81
C GLU A 331 10.08 27.38 -0.15
N TRP A 332 8.92 28.00 -0.33
CA TRP A 332 7.86 27.50 -1.20
C TRP A 332 7.21 28.64 -1.99
N VAL A 333 6.48 28.28 -3.05
CA VAL A 333 5.79 29.22 -3.94
C VAL A 333 4.29 28.98 -3.85
N ALA A 334 3.53 30.04 -3.56
CA ALA A 334 2.07 29.98 -3.52
C ALA A 334 1.49 29.70 -4.91
N ASN A 335 0.28 29.11 -4.94
CA ASN A 335 -0.46 28.93 -6.19
C ASN A 335 -1.01 30.27 -6.71
N LYS A 336 -1.68 30.24 -7.86
CA LYS A 336 -2.25 31.45 -8.51
C LYS A 336 -3.28 32.21 -7.65
N TYR A 337 -3.82 31.57 -6.61
CA TYR A 337 -4.76 32.20 -5.69
C TYR A 337 -4.09 32.70 -4.41
N GLY A 338 -2.78 32.52 -4.28
CA GLY A 338 -1.98 32.95 -3.13
C GLY A 338 -2.01 32.00 -1.93
N ASP A 339 -2.55 30.79 -2.07
CA ASP A 339 -2.59 29.78 -1.02
C ASP A 339 -1.61 28.62 -1.25
N ASN A 340 -1.60 27.65 -0.34
CA ASN A 340 -0.64 26.55 -0.30
C ASN A 340 -1.11 25.25 -0.99
N LYS A 341 -2.24 25.27 -1.66
CA LYS A 341 -2.76 24.07 -2.34
C LYS A 341 -2.05 23.86 -3.67
N ASN A 342 -1.57 22.64 -3.91
CA ASN A 342 -0.99 22.28 -5.19
C ASN A 342 -2.11 21.91 -6.18
N LEU A 343 -2.58 22.89 -6.94
CA LEU A 343 -3.70 22.72 -7.87
C LEU A 343 -3.42 21.69 -8.94
N GLU A 344 -2.17 21.58 -9.40
CA GLU A 344 -1.73 20.63 -10.42
C GLU A 344 -1.78 19.19 -9.88
N ALA A 345 -1.35 18.97 -8.65
CA ALA A 345 -1.43 17.66 -7.99
C ALA A 345 -2.89 17.25 -7.73
N ILE A 346 -3.75 18.17 -7.35
CA ILE A 346 -5.19 17.92 -7.18
C ILE A 346 -5.81 17.43 -8.48
N GLU A 347 -5.56 18.12 -9.59
CA GLU A 347 -6.04 17.70 -10.92
C GLU A 347 -5.42 16.36 -11.35
N PHE A 348 -4.17 16.14 -11.04
CA PHE A 348 -3.51 14.85 -11.27
C PHE A 348 -4.25 13.70 -10.57
N PHE A 349 -4.57 13.83 -9.28
CA PHE A 349 -5.28 12.78 -8.54
C PHE A 349 -6.67 12.53 -9.11
N LYS A 350 -7.42 13.56 -9.47
CA LYS A 350 -8.73 13.41 -10.09
C LYS A 350 -8.63 12.66 -11.42
N HIS A 351 -7.67 13.01 -12.25
CA HIS A 351 -7.41 12.36 -13.53
C HIS A 351 -6.98 10.89 -13.33
N LEU A 352 -5.98 10.67 -12.46
CA LEU A 352 -5.47 9.34 -12.14
C LEU A 352 -6.59 8.39 -11.69
N ASN A 353 -7.33 8.77 -10.67
CA ASN A 353 -8.35 7.92 -10.07
C ASN A 353 -9.54 7.69 -11.01
N THR A 354 -9.92 8.70 -11.78
CA THR A 354 -10.99 8.58 -12.77
C THR A 354 -10.63 7.56 -13.85
N VAL A 355 -9.41 7.63 -14.38
CA VAL A 355 -8.96 6.72 -15.45
C VAL A 355 -8.75 5.32 -14.93
N VAL A 356 -8.01 5.18 -13.83
CA VAL A 356 -7.66 3.85 -13.27
C VAL A 356 -8.92 3.09 -12.85
N LEU A 357 -9.77 3.71 -12.06
CA LEU A 357 -10.98 3.07 -11.54
C LEU A 357 -12.07 2.93 -12.62
N GLY A 358 -12.14 3.86 -13.56
CA GLY A 358 -13.08 3.80 -14.66
C GLY A 358 -12.78 2.70 -15.68
N ARG A 359 -11.50 2.42 -15.91
CA ARG A 359 -11.06 1.34 -16.82
C ARG A 359 -10.99 -0.02 -16.14
N ASN A 360 -10.79 -0.05 -14.82
CA ASN A 360 -10.50 -1.27 -14.06
C ASN A 360 -11.44 -1.39 -12.86
N HIS A 361 -12.69 -1.75 -13.11
CA HIS A 361 -13.67 -1.98 -12.04
C HIS A 361 -13.20 -3.05 -11.06
N GLY A 362 -13.46 -2.84 -9.79
CA GLY A 362 -13.07 -3.75 -8.73
C GLY A 362 -11.64 -3.57 -8.21
N THR A 363 -10.87 -2.66 -8.80
CA THR A 363 -9.57 -2.25 -8.26
C THR A 363 -9.73 -1.14 -7.23
N VAL A 364 -8.72 -0.93 -6.41
CA VAL A 364 -8.74 0.07 -5.33
C VAL A 364 -7.54 1.01 -5.40
N MET A 365 -7.79 2.28 -5.17
CA MET A 365 -6.75 3.30 -5.00
C MET A 365 -6.83 3.81 -3.57
N ILE A 366 -5.77 3.59 -2.79
CA ILE A 366 -5.74 3.85 -1.35
C ILE A 366 -4.78 4.99 -1.07
N ALA A 367 -5.26 6.07 -0.45
CA ALA A 367 -4.43 7.22 -0.12
C ALA A 367 -3.79 7.08 1.27
N GLU A 368 -2.47 7.22 1.35
CA GLU A 368 -1.79 7.56 2.60
C GLU A 368 -1.76 9.10 2.69
N GLU A 369 -2.69 9.65 3.45
CA GLU A 369 -2.87 11.10 3.63
C GLU A 369 -3.19 11.38 5.10
N SER A 370 -2.32 12.09 5.79
CA SER A 370 -2.34 12.24 7.25
C SER A 370 -2.97 13.56 7.73
N THR A 371 -3.42 14.42 6.81
CA THR A 371 -3.96 15.72 7.16
C THR A 371 -5.49 15.73 7.15
N ALA A 372 -6.08 16.88 7.46
CA ALA A 372 -7.52 17.09 7.43
C ALA A 372 -8.04 17.46 6.04
N TRP A 373 -7.33 17.12 4.96
CA TRP A 373 -7.81 17.38 3.60
C TRP A 373 -9.18 16.71 3.38
N PRO A 374 -10.19 17.46 2.93
CA PRO A 374 -11.55 16.93 2.82
C PRO A 374 -11.75 16.09 1.56
N GLN A 375 -12.67 15.15 1.63
CA GLN A 375 -13.15 14.37 0.47
C GLN A 375 -12.04 13.67 -0.32
N VAL A 376 -11.06 13.10 0.36
CA VAL A 376 -10.02 12.27 -0.28
C VAL A 376 -10.69 11.10 -1.02
N THR A 377 -11.69 10.48 -0.43
CA THR A 377 -12.48 9.39 -1.03
C THR A 377 -13.79 9.86 -1.67
N GLY A 378 -14.01 11.16 -1.75
CA GLY A 378 -15.14 11.74 -2.50
C GLY A 378 -14.95 11.60 -4.00
N LYS A 379 -16.07 11.60 -4.75
CA LYS A 379 -16.01 11.51 -6.22
C LYS A 379 -15.31 12.73 -6.82
N ALA A 380 -14.51 12.50 -7.87
CA ALA A 380 -13.84 13.58 -8.59
C ALA A 380 -14.81 14.59 -9.20
N GLU A 381 -15.96 14.13 -9.70
CA GLU A 381 -17.03 14.99 -10.23
C GLU A 381 -17.65 15.90 -9.16
N ASP A 382 -17.62 15.51 -7.89
CA ASP A 382 -18.10 16.26 -6.73
C ASP A 382 -16.96 17.01 -6.03
N ASN A 383 -15.87 17.26 -6.72
CA ASN A 383 -14.65 17.92 -6.23
C ASN A 383 -13.85 17.15 -5.18
N GLY A 384 -14.05 15.84 -5.08
CA GLY A 384 -13.20 14.94 -4.30
C GLY A 384 -11.95 14.52 -5.07
N LEU A 385 -11.03 13.83 -4.40
CA LEU A 385 -9.82 13.33 -5.06
C LEU A 385 -10.03 12.01 -5.80
N GLY A 386 -11.12 11.30 -5.53
CA GLY A 386 -11.51 10.09 -6.25
C GLY A 386 -10.88 8.78 -5.75
N PHE A 387 -10.17 8.79 -4.64
CA PHE A 387 -9.63 7.57 -4.03
C PHE A 387 -10.74 6.63 -3.57
N SER A 388 -10.45 5.33 -3.56
CA SER A 388 -11.37 4.32 -3.03
C SER A 388 -11.39 4.33 -1.50
N LEU A 389 -10.22 4.44 -0.89
CA LEU A 389 -9.99 4.33 0.55
C LEU A 389 -8.91 5.31 0.99
N LYS A 390 -8.93 5.66 2.27
CA LYS A 390 -7.92 6.49 2.93
C LYS A 390 -7.43 5.79 4.20
N TRP A 391 -6.14 5.81 4.47
CA TRP A 391 -5.59 5.39 5.76
C TRP A 391 -6.11 6.28 6.88
N ASN A 392 -6.58 5.68 7.97
CA ASN A 392 -7.03 6.42 9.15
C ASN A 392 -5.85 6.62 10.12
N MET A 393 -5.07 7.66 9.88
CA MET A 393 -3.91 7.99 10.72
C MET A 393 -4.33 8.58 12.05
N GLY A 394 -5.45 9.30 12.10
CA GLY A 394 -5.99 9.86 13.34
C GLY A 394 -6.39 8.78 14.34
N TRP A 395 -7.12 7.76 13.88
CA TRP A 395 -7.43 6.59 14.70
C TRP A 395 -6.16 5.91 15.20
N MET A 396 -5.21 5.67 14.30
CA MET A 396 -3.96 5.00 14.63
C MET A 396 -3.20 5.71 15.74
N ASN A 397 -3.03 7.03 15.63
CA ASN A 397 -2.33 7.82 16.64
C ASN A 397 -3.03 7.76 18.00
N ASP A 398 -4.33 8.00 18.05
CA ASP A 398 -5.11 7.98 19.30
C ASP A 398 -5.11 6.58 19.93
N PHE A 399 -5.35 5.56 19.12
CA PHE A 399 -5.36 4.16 19.55
C PHE A 399 -4.02 3.74 20.17
N LEU A 400 -2.90 4.04 19.50
CA LEU A 400 -1.57 3.69 20.00
C LEU A 400 -1.20 4.50 21.25
N GLU A 401 -1.55 5.77 21.32
CA GLU A 401 -1.32 6.58 22.52
C GLU A 401 -2.04 6.01 23.73
N TYR A 402 -3.31 5.58 23.57
CA TYR A 402 -4.06 4.93 24.63
C TYR A 402 -3.43 3.59 25.03
N MET A 403 -3.10 2.75 24.08
CA MET A 403 -2.59 1.40 24.38
C MET A 403 -1.20 1.40 25.02
N LYS A 404 -0.40 2.44 24.79
CA LYS A 404 0.93 2.60 25.44
C LYS A 404 0.85 2.96 26.92
N LEU A 405 -0.29 3.50 27.36
CA LEU A 405 -0.47 3.92 28.74
C LEU A 405 -0.51 2.72 29.69
N ASP A 406 0.10 2.89 30.87
CA ASP A 406 -0.20 2.01 31.99
C ASP A 406 -1.73 2.04 32.22
N PRO A 407 -2.35 0.88 32.45
CA PRO A 407 -3.81 0.82 32.63
C PRO A 407 -4.37 1.77 33.69
N TYR A 408 -3.58 2.09 34.73
CA TYR A 408 -3.97 3.05 35.74
C TYR A 408 -4.30 4.44 35.17
N PHE A 409 -3.57 4.87 34.13
CA PHE A 409 -3.75 6.20 33.52
C PHE A 409 -4.76 6.23 32.36
N ARG A 410 -5.22 5.08 31.90
CA ARG A 410 -6.14 4.98 30.75
C ARG A 410 -7.45 5.71 30.95
N LYS A 411 -7.93 5.80 32.19
CA LYS A 411 -9.18 6.53 32.52
C LYS A 411 -9.15 8.00 32.11
N GLY A 412 -8.00 8.65 32.16
CA GLY A 412 -7.82 10.05 31.75
C GLY A 412 -7.83 10.26 30.23
N ASP A 413 -7.59 9.21 29.46
CA ASP A 413 -7.48 9.23 28.02
C ASP A 413 -8.52 8.33 27.33
N HIS A 414 -9.59 7.97 28.02
CA HIS A 414 -10.65 7.10 27.53
C HIS A 414 -11.19 7.54 26.16
N ASN A 415 -11.34 8.85 25.96
CA ASN A 415 -11.87 9.44 24.74
C ASN A 415 -10.98 9.21 23.51
N LYS A 416 -9.70 8.88 23.68
CA LYS A 416 -8.82 8.53 22.54
C LYS A 416 -9.32 7.29 21.80
N MET A 417 -9.99 6.39 22.49
CA MET A 417 -10.56 5.18 21.85
C MET A 417 -11.89 5.43 21.18
N THR A 418 -12.61 6.48 21.56
CA THR A 418 -13.97 6.79 21.06
C THR A 418 -14.01 7.92 20.05
N PHE A 419 -13.02 8.80 20.06
CA PHE A 419 -13.01 10.02 19.25
C PHE A 419 -13.12 9.75 17.74
N SER A 420 -12.48 8.70 17.24
CA SER A 420 -12.51 8.34 15.82
C SER A 420 -13.92 8.08 15.28
N MET A 421 -14.85 7.67 16.15
CA MET A 421 -16.25 7.48 15.74
C MET A 421 -16.98 8.78 15.39
N THR A 422 -16.45 9.93 15.82
CA THR A 422 -17.01 11.23 15.45
C THR A 422 -16.81 11.56 13.96
N TYR A 423 -15.81 10.98 13.32
CA TYR A 423 -15.50 11.20 11.90
C TYR A 423 -15.41 9.92 11.06
N ALA A 424 -15.75 8.76 11.64
CA ALA A 424 -15.58 7.45 10.99
C ALA A 424 -16.26 7.33 9.62
N TYR A 425 -17.29 8.14 9.36
CA TYR A 425 -18.06 8.12 8.11
C TYR A 425 -17.75 9.29 7.18
N SER A 426 -16.79 10.16 7.54
CA SER A 426 -16.37 11.30 6.71
C SER A 426 -15.58 10.85 5.47
N GLU A 427 -14.91 9.72 5.56
CA GLU A 427 -14.16 9.07 4.50
C GLU A 427 -14.38 7.56 4.58
N ARG A 428 -13.96 6.84 3.55
CA ARG A 428 -13.87 5.37 3.60
C ARG A 428 -12.47 5.00 4.08
N TYR A 429 -12.37 4.51 5.31
CA TYR A 429 -11.10 4.33 5.99
C TYR A 429 -10.58 2.90 5.98
N VAL A 430 -9.23 2.80 5.96
CA VAL A 430 -8.48 1.61 6.38
C VAL A 430 -7.86 1.92 7.74
N LEU A 431 -8.13 1.09 8.73
CA LEU A 431 -7.44 1.15 10.00
C LEU A 431 -6.06 0.51 9.83
N VAL A 432 -5.01 1.27 10.09
CA VAL A 432 -3.66 0.86 9.73
C VAL A 432 -2.75 0.76 10.94
N ILE A 433 -2.02 -0.34 11.03
CA ILE A 433 -0.84 -0.51 11.87
C ILE A 433 0.28 -0.92 10.91
N SER A 434 0.93 0.09 10.33
CA SER A 434 1.87 -0.04 9.22
C SER A 434 3.31 -0.22 9.70
N HIS A 435 4.21 -0.41 8.73
CA HIS A 435 5.65 -0.45 8.96
C HIS A 435 6.19 0.79 9.70
N ASP A 436 5.61 1.97 9.46
CA ASP A 436 6.06 3.23 10.09
C ASP A 436 5.91 3.24 11.60
N GLU A 437 5.01 2.43 12.13
CA GLU A 437 4.71 2.39 13.56
C GLU A 437 5.65 1.49 14.36
N VAL A 438 6.49 0.71 13.70
CA VAL A 438 7.36 -0.29 14.32
C VAL A 438 8.85 -0.09 14.00
N VAL A 439 9.23 1.14 13.73
CA VAL A 439 10.59 1.59 13.42
C VAL A 439 10.92 2.88 14.19
N HIS A 440 12.16 3.33 14.09
CA HIS A 440 12.61 4.64 14.61
C HIS A 440 12.30 4.86 16.10
N LEU A 441 12.61 3.87 16.93
CA LEU A 441 12.46 3.89 18.40
C LEU A 441 10.99 3.93 18.88
N LYS A 442 10.06 3.55 18.01
CA LYS A 442 8.63 3.44 18.35
C LYS A 442 8.25 2.10 18.98
N CYS A 443 9.15 1.13 19.02
CA CYS A 443 8.97 -0.26 19.44
C CYS A 443 8.07 -1.07 18.49
N SER A 444 8.18 -2.41 18.57
CA SER A 444 7.19 -3.32 17.99
C SER A 444 5.84 -3.15 18.67
N MET A 445 4.76 -3.64 18.05
CA MET A 445 3.43 -3.57 18.67
C MET A 445 3.42 -4.20 20.07
N LEU A 446 4.02 -5.37 20.24
CA LEU A 446 4.09 -6.03 21.54
C LEU A 446 4.82 -5.16 22.58
N ASN A 447 5.97 -4.59 22.21
CA ASN A 447 6.78 -3.79 23.12
C ASN A 447 6.25 -2.38 23.36
N LYS A 448 5.25 -1.94 22.59
CA LYS A 448 4.48 -0.73 22.94
C LYS A 448 3.57 -0.95 24.14
N MET A 449 3.15 -2.18 24.37
CA MET A 449 2.21 -2.51 25.44
C MET A 449 2.90 -2.42 26.79
N PRO A 450 2.21 -1.91 27.83
CA PRO A 450 2.76 -1.79 29.18
C PRO A 450 2.74 -3.12 29.94
N GLY A 451 3.47 -3.14 31.06
CA GLY A 451 3.44 -4.24 32.01
C GLY A 451 4.50 -5.31 31.78
N TYR A 452 4.35 -6.42 32.49
CA TYR A 452 5.20 -7.61 32.34
C TYR A 452 4.87 -8.35 31.04
N PRO A 453 5.69 -9.30 30.59
CA PRO A 453 5.47 -10.00 29.32
C PRO A 453 4.06 -10.55 29.11
N ASP A 454 3.48 -11.20 30.12
CA ASP A 454 2.10 -11.74 30.03
C ASP A 454 1.07 -10.62 29.85
N ASP A 455 1.25 -9.49 30.53
CA ASP A 455 0.36 -8.33 30.40
C ASP A 455 0.43 -7.74 28.99
N LYS A 456 1.63 -7.71 28.40
CA LYS A 456 1.82 -7.22 27.02
C LYS A 456 1.00 -8.03 26.03
N PHE A 457 1.02 -9.35 26.11
CA PHE A 457 0.23 -10.22 25.23
C PHE A 457 -1.27 -10.02 25.42
N LYS A 458 -1.72 -9.90 26.67
CA LYS A 458 -3.14 -9.65 26.98
C LYS A 458 -3.61 -8.29 26.46
N ASN A 459 -2.79 -7.24 26.65
CA ASN A 459 -3.06 -5.92 26.09
C ASN A 459 -3.12 -5.95 24.57
N LEU A 460 -2.19 -6.63 23.91
CA LEU A 460 -2.15 -6.66 22.45
C LEU A 460 -3.32 -7.42 21.85
N LYS A 461 -3.75 -8.52 22.47
CA LYS A 461 -4.98 -9.23 22.07
C LYS A 461 -6.20 -8.31 22.16
N ALA A 462 -6.35 -7.59 23.26
CA ALA A 462 -7.44 -6.64 23.46
C ALA A 462 -7.39 -5.49 22.46
N ALA A 463 -6.19 -5.01 22.13
CA ALA A 463 -5.98 -3.99 21.11
C ALA A 463 -6.44 -4.47 19.73
N TYR A 464 -5.99 -5.64 19.28
CA TYR A 464 -6.37 -6.18 17.99
C TYR A 464 -7.87 -6.52 17.91
N ALA A 465 -8.47 -6.98 19.00
CA ALA A 465 -9.91 -7.21 19.05
C ALA A 465 -10.68 -5.90 18.80
N PHE A 466 -10.30 -4.80 19.45
CA PHE A 466 -10.92 -3.51 19.24
C PHE A 466 -10.78 -3.02 17.80
N MET A 467 -9.61 -3.19 17.20
CA MET A 467 -9.37 -2.86 15.78
C MET A 467 -10.36 -3.59 14.85
N ILE A 468 -10.62 -4.87 15.11
CA ILE A 468 -11.57 -5.66 14.30
C ILE A 468 -13.00 -5.17 14.44
N PHE A 469 -13.39 -4.74 15.64
CA PHE A 469 -14.77 -4.27 15.92
C PHE A 469 -15.02 -2.80 15.57
N HIS A 470 -13.97 -2.01 15.35
CA HIS A 470 -14.09 -0.64 14.87
C HIS A 470 -14.39 -0.63 13.36
N PRO A 471 -15.32 0.24 12.87
CA PRO A 471 -15.56 0.35 11.43
C PRO A 471 -14.32 0.72 10.63
N GLY A 472 -14.18 0.15 9.43
CA GLY A 472 -13.07 0.38 8.50
C GLY A 472 -12.40 -0.92 8.07
N LYS A 473 -11.67 -0.89 6.95
CA LYS A 473 -10.83 -2.00 6.53
C LYS A 473 -9.64 -2.14 7.48
N LYS A 474 -8.87 -3.22 7.38
CA LYS A 474 -7.83 -3.54 8.35
C LYS A 474 -6.49 -3.74 7.63
N LEU A 475 -5.43 -3.15 8.18
CA LEU A 475 -4.06 -3.40 7.72
C LEU A 475 -3.16 -3.66 8.92
N LEU A 476 -2.39 -4.75 8.85
CA LEU A 476 -1.40 -5.10 9.85
C LEU A 476 -0.07 -5.42 9.17
N PHE A 477 1.01 -4.80 9.63
CA PHE A 477 2.35 -5.05 9.13
C PHE A 477 2.85 -6.45 9.56
N MET A 478 3.62 -7.10 8.69
CA MET A 478 4.23 -8.40 8.94
C MET A 478 4.93 -8.48 10.31
N GLY A 479 4.83 -9.61 10.96
CA GLY A 479 5.46 -9.88 12.26
C GLY A 479 4.64 -9.41 13.46
N GLN A 480 3.77 -8.44 13.31
CA GLN A 480 2.99 -7.89 14.42
C GLN A 480 1.87 -8.84 14.87
N ASP A 481 1.46 -9.75 14.01
CA ASP A 481 0.45 -10.76 14.29
C ASP A 481 0.94 -11.93 15.16
N PHE A 482 2.24 -12.07 15.36
CA PHE A 482 2.80 -13.04 16.30
C PHE A 482 3.68 -12.40 17.39
N GLY A 483 3.65 -11.08 17.53
CA GLY A 483 4.37 -10.40 18.60
C GLY A 483 5.86 -10.27 18.36
N GLN A 484 6.28 -9.92 17.15
CA GLN A 484 7.68 -9.56 16.90
C GLN A 484 8.19 -8.65 18.02
N LEU A 485 9.33 -8.98 18.62
CA LEU A 485 9.88 -8.22 19.74
C LEU A 485 10.67 -7.01 19.28
N ARG A 486 11.56 -7.21 18.30
CA ARG A 486 12.41 -6.15 17.77
C ARG A 486 11.65 -5.28 16.79
N GLU A 487 12.06 -4.03 16.70
CA GLU A 487 11.61 -3.17 15.60
C GLU A 487 11.98 -3.79 14.25
N TRP A 488 11.20 -3.46 13.22
CA TRP A 488 11.48 -3.90 11.86
C TRP A 488 12.79 -3.32 11.33
N SER A 489 13.53 -4.14 10.59
CA SER A 489 14.70 -3.75 9.81
C SER A 489 14.67 -4.47 8.47
N GLU A 490 14.96 -3.74 7.40
CA GLU A 490 15.10 -4.30 6.05
C GLU A 490 16.30 -5.25 5.92
N GLU A 491 17.23 -5.20 6.85
CA GLU A 491 18.48 -5.98 6.81
C GLU A 491 18.33 -7.41 7.31
N ARG A 492 17.26 -7.72 8.02
CA ARG A 492 17.07 -9.04 8.66
C ARG A 492 15.65 -9.55 8.46
N GLU A 493 15.50 -10.87 8.45
CA GLU A 493 14.17 -11.49 8.45
C GLU A 493 13.43 -11.31 9.78
N LEU A 494 12.13 -11.57 9.78
CA LEU A 494 11.34 -11.64 10.99
C LEU A 494 11.86 -12.75 11.92
N ASP A 495 11.63 -12.58 13.22
CA ASP A 495 12.07 -13.54 14.23
C ASP A 495 11.10 -14.73 14.32
N TRP A 496 10.99 -15.51 13.25
CA TRP A 496 10.10 -16.66 13.13
C TRP A 496 10.28 -17.71 14.23
N TYR A 497 11.48 -17.79 14.84
CA TYR A 497 11.76 -18.68 15.97
C TYR A 497 10.88 -18.38 17.18
N LEU A 498 10.34 -17.17 17.32
CA LEU A 498 9.44 -16.81 18.42
C LEU A 498 8.17 -17.67 18.44
N LEU A 499 7.76 -18.21 17.29
CA LEU A 499 6.60 -19.09 17.20
C LEU A 499 6.78 -20.44 17.90
N LYS A 500 7.99 -20.78 18.33
CA LYS A 500 8.26 -21.92 19.21
C LYS A 500 7.88 -21.65 20.66
N GLU A 501 7.67 -20.40 21.01
CA GLU A 501 7.23 -19.98 22.34
C GLU A 501 5.71 -19.90 22.40
N ASP A 502 5.11 -20.47 23.44
CA ASP A 502 3.66 -20.62 23.57
C ASP A 502 2.90 -19.29 23.49
N ASN A 503 3.42 -18.24 24.12
CA ASN A 503 2.77 -16.92 24.13
C ASN A 503 2.67 -16.30 22.73
N HIS A 504 3.73 -16.41 21.94
CA HIS A 504 3.75 -15.90 20.57
C HIS A 504 2.84 -16.71 19.64
N LYS A 505 2.87 -18.04 19.79
CA LYS A 505 1.99 -18.93 19.04
C LYS A 505 0.51 -18.71 19.37
N ASP A 506 0.22 -18.51 20.64
CA ASP A 506 -1.12 -18.22 21.11
C ASP A 506 -1.65 -16.88 20.59
N LEU A 507 -0.81 -15.83 20.57
CA LEU A 507 -1.15 -14.55 19.95
C LEU A 507 -1.44 -14.72 18.45
N GLN A 508 -0.60 -15.44 17.73
CA GLN A 508 -0.82 -15.70 16.31
C GLN A 508 -2.16 -16.41 16.07
N ASN A 509 -2.47 -17.42 16.86
CA ASN A 509 -3.74 -18.14 16.76
C ASN A 509 -4.94 -17.23 17.07
N PHE A 510 -4.78 -16.33 18.05
CA PHE A 510 -5.81 -15.35 18.39
C PHE A 510 -6.07 -14.37 17.25
N VAL A 511 -5.01 -13.82 16.64
CA VAL A 511 -5.13 -12.91 15.49
C VAL A 511 -5.74 -13.63 14.29
N LYS A 512 -5.33 -14.87 14.03
CA LYS A 512 -5.93 -15.73 13.02
C LYS A 512 -7.44 -15.87 13.24
N THR A 513 -7.86 -16.14 14.46
CA THR A 513 -9.27 -16.23 14.82
C THR A 513 -10.00 -14.92 14.54
N LEU A 514 -9.42 -13.78 14.90
CA LEU A 514 -10.01 -12.45 14.64
C LEU A 514 -10.24 -12.21 13.15
N PHE A 515 -9.25 -12.48 12.30
CA PHE A 515 -9.38 -12.24 10.86
C PHE A 515 -10.37 -13.20 10.19
N HIS A 516 -10.40 -14.47 10.60
CA HIS A 516 -11.40 -15.40 10.11
C HIS A 516 -12.82 -15.01 10.53
N MET A 517 -13.00 -14.54 11.77
CA MET A 517 -14.27 -14.00 12.26
C MET A 517 -14.67 -12.75 11.48
N TYR A 518 -13.73 -11.84 11.22
CA TYR A 518 -13.95 -10.63 10.43
C TYR A 518 -14.55 -10.97 9.05
N LYS A 519 -14.01 -11.96 8.36
CA LYS A 519 -14.54 -12.39 7.06
C LYS A 519 -15.88 -13.13 7.15
N LYS A 520 -16.12 -13.83 8.24
CA LYS A 520 -17.32 -14.66 8.41
C LYS A 520 -18.57 -13.83 8.69
N TYR A 521 -18.45 -12.73 9.43
CA TYR A 521 -19.58 -11.94 9.89
C TYR A 521 -19.72 -10.62 9.13
N PRO A 522 -20.73 -10.50 8.24
CA PRO A 522 -20.99 -9.24 7.52
C PRO A 522 -21.18 -8.02 8.43
N ALA A 523 -21.61 -8.23 9.67
CA ALA A 523 -21.70 -7.17 10.66
C ALA A 523 -20.37 -6.40 10.84
N LEU A 524 -19.22 -7.05 10.61
CA LEU A 524 -17.91 -6.46 10.85
C LEU A 524 -17.37 -5.65 9.65
N TYR A 525 -17.96 -5.77 8.47
CA TYR A 525 -17.42 -5.09 7.28
C TYR A 525 -18.48 -4.45 6.38
N ALA A 526 -19.66 -5.04 6.25
CA ALA A 526 -20.66 -4.60 5.27
C ALA A 526 -21.25 -3.22 5.57
N GLY A 527 -21.23 -2.80 6.82
CA GLY A 527 -21.74 -1.51 7.29
C GLY A 527 -20.66 -0.50 7.69
N ASP A 528 -19.42 -0.67 7.22
CA ASP A 528 -18.30 0.21 7.61
C ASP A 528 -18.56 1.69 7.30
N ASN A 529 -19.31 1.98 6.27
CA ASN A 529 -19.60 3.34 5.82
C ASN A 529 -21.03 3.81 6.14
N ASP A 530 -21.76 3.03 6.94
CA ASP A 530 -23.14 3.30 7.32
C ASP A 530 -23.24 3.47 8.84
N PRO A 531 -23.66 4.67 9.34
CA PRO A 531 -23.87 4.89 10.77
C PRO A 531 -24.78 3.85 11.44
N GLU A 532 -25.72 3.29 10.69
CA GLU A 532 -26.62 2.24 11.20
C GLU A 532 -25.91 0.92 11.51
N GLY A 533 -24.70 0.73 10.99
CA GLY A 533 -23.90 -0.49 11.21
C GLY A 533 -23.18 -0.54 12.56
N PHE A 534 -23.19 0.55 13.31
CA PHE A 534 -22.46 0.67 14.58
C PHE A 534 -23.34 1.32 15.66
N GLU A 535 -23.23 0.83 16.89
CA GLU A 535 -23.87 1.45 18.04
C GLU A 535 -23.00 1.28 19.28
N TRP A 536 -22.65 2.39 19.94
CA TRP A 536 -22.07 2.29 21.27
C TRP A 536 -23.14 1.77 22.26
N ILE A 537 -22.78 0.79 23.07
CA ILE A 537 -23.57 0.44 24.27
C ILE A 537 -23.10 1.33 25.41
N ASN A 538 -21.81 1.31 25.72
CA ASN A 538 -21.23 2.23 26.69
C ASN A 538 -19.85 2.70 26.22
N ALA A 539 -19.76 3.98 25.86
CA ALA A 539 -18.54 4.67 25.48
C ALA A 539 -17.90 5.45 26.64
N ASP A 540 -18.57 5.54 27.78
CA ASP A 540 -18.26 6.52 28.84
C ASP A 540 -17.76 5.87 30.14
N ASP A 541 -17.51 4.56 30.16
CA ASP A 541 -17.05 3.85 31.36
C ASP A 541 -15.50 4.04 31.55
N ALA A 542 -15.12 5.29 31.71
CA ALA A 542 -13.72 5.67 31.84
C ALA A 542 -13.07 5.13 33.13
N ASP A 543 -13.83 5.12 34.24
CA ASP A 543 -13.30 4.69 35.53
C ASP A 543 -12.86 3.23 35.55
N ARG A 544 -13.55 2.39 34.79
CA ARG A 544 -13.21 0.96 34.64
C ARG A 544 -12.42 0.65 33.37
N SER A 545 -12.28 1.61 32.46
CA SER A 545 -11.67 1.44 31.12
C SER A 545 -12.27 0.27 30.33
N ILE A 546 -13.60 0.20 30.33
CA ILE A 546 -14.37 -0.82 29.61
C ILE A 546 -15.14 -0.17 28.48
N PHE A 547 -15.16 -0.83 27.33
CA PHE A 547 -15.92 -0.42 26.16
C PHE A 547 -16.88 -1.52 25.75
N SER A 548 -18.09 -1.15 25.38
CA SER A 548 -19.08 -2.06 24.80
C SER A 548 -19.77 -1.43 23.61
N LEU A 549 -19.93 -2.20 22.56
CA LEU A 549 -20.49 -1.75 21.29
C LEU A 549 -21.20 -2.88 20.55
N VAL A 550 -22.01 -2.52 19.58
CA VAL A 550 -22.69 -3.46 18.68
C VAL A 550 -22.30 -3.16 17.25
N ARG A 551 -21.99 -4.21 16.50
CA ARG A 551 -21.90 -4.18 15.03
C ARG A 551 -23.12 -4.88 14.45
N LYS A 552 -23.81 -4.17 13.57
CA LYS A 552 -25.08 -4.62 12.98
C LYS A 552 -24.90 -5.12 11.56
N SER A 553 -25.43 -6.29 11.29
CA SER A 553 -25.48 -6.84 9.94
C SER A 553 -26.57 -6.15 9.11
N PRO A 554 -26.34 -5.90 7.80
CA PRO A 554 -27.38 -5.37 6.90
C PRO A 554 -28.65 -6.21 6.87
N THR A 555 -28.54 -7.51 7.09
CA THR A 555 -29.69 -8.45 7.15
C THR A 555 -30.36 -8.49 8.51
N LYS A 556 -29.83 -7.77 9.50
CA LYS A 556 -30.28 -7.78 10.91
C LYS A 556 -30.19 -9.17 11.56
N ARG A 557 -29.43 -10.08 11.00
CA ARG A 557 -29.13 -11.41 11.55
C ARG A 557 -27.66 -11.48 11.93
N ASN A 558 -27.35 -12.18 13.01
CA ASN A 558 -25.97 -12.32 13.50
C ASN A 558 -25.30 -10.96 13.76
N ASN A 559 -26.01 -10.07 14.45
CA ASN A 559 -25.39 -8.89 15.02
C ASN A 559 -24.38 -9.32 16.09
N LEU A 560 -23.36 -8.50 16.31
CA LEU A 560 -22.30 -8.80 17.27
C LEU A 560 -22.27 -7.74 18.36
N LEU A 561 -22.28 -8.21 19.61
CA LEU A 561 -22.01 -7.40 20.79
C LEU A 561 -20.56 -7.65 21.20
N PHE A 562 -19.79 -6.59 21.41
CA PHE A 562 -18.38 -6.64 21.82
C PHE A 562 -18.18 -5.91 23.14
N VAL A 563 -17.50 -6.55 24.08
CA VAL A 563 -17.14 -5.98 25.38
C VAL A 563 -15.65 -6.20 25.60
N VAL A 564 -14.93 -5.16 26.02
CA VAL A 564 -13.48 -5.25 26.29
C VAL A 564 -13.09 -4.47 27.54
N ASN A 565 -12.25 -5.11 28.37
CA ASN A 565 -11.68 -4.56 29.59
C ASN A 565 -10.18 -4.29 29.40
N TYR A 566 -9.78 -3.03 29.51
CA TYR A 566 -8.37 -2.62 29.33
C TYR A 566 -7.61 -2.49 30.65
N THR A 567 -8.03 -3.20 31.69
CA THR A 567 -7.36 -3.19 32.99
C THR A 567 -7.09 -4.60 33.52
N PRO A 568 -6.15 -4.76 34.45
CA PRO A 568 -5.89 -6.03 35.11
C PRO A 568 -6.91 -6.35 36.24
N VAL A 569 -7.99 -5.59 36.35
CA VAL A 569 -9.02 -5.77 37.36
C VAL A 569 -10.20 -6.55 36.78
N GLU A 570 -10.41 -7.77 37.27
CA GLU A 570 -11.60 -8.55 36.87
C GLU A 570 -12.89 -7.93 37.42
N ARG A 571 -13.95 -8.10 36.65
CA ARG A 571 -15.32 -7.63 37.02
C ARG A 571 -16.28 -8.82 37.01
N PRO A 572 -16.37 -9.59 38.11
CA PRO A 572 -17.16 -10.86 38.14
C PRO A 572 -18.63 -10.70 37.79
N ASP A 573 -19.21 -9.58 38.12
CA ASP A 573 -20.64 -9.29 37.92
C ASP A 573 -20.84 -8.08 37.00
N TYR A 574 -19.98 -7.94 35.97
CA TYR A 574 -20.13 -6.82 35.04
C TYR A 574 -21.45 -6.92 34.29
N ARG A 575 -22.29 -5.88 34.43
CA ARG A 575 -23.58 -5.82 33.75
C ARG A 575 -23.45 -5.03 32.46
N VAL A 576 -23.85 -5.63 31.35
CA VAL A 576 -23.83 -5.01 30.03
C VAL A 576 -25.27 -4.75 29.54
N GLY A 577 -25.53 -3.49 29.17
CA GLY A 577 -26.80 -3.12 28.55
C GLY A 577 -26.87 -3.66 27.12
N VAL A 578 -28.06 -4.04 26.68
CA VAL A 578 -28.29 -4.63 25.37
C VAL A 578 -29.51 -4.05 24.67
N PRO A 579 -29.54 -3.99 23.32
CA PRO A 579 -30.63 -3.37 22.57
C PRO A 579 -31.98 -4.07 22.69
N LYS A 580 -31.98 -5.39 22.91
CA LYS A 580 -33.19 -6.22 22.86
C LYS A 580 -33.20 -7.29 23.93
N LYS A 581 -34.39 -7.64 24.40
CA LYS A 581 -34.61 -8.77 25.29
C LYS A 581 -34.50 -10.08 24.50
N LYS A 582 -33.28 -10.55 24.35
CA LYS A 582 -32.91 -11.77 23.60
C LYS A 582 -31.94 -12.64 24.36
N GLN A 583 -31.60 -13.77 23.76
CA GLN A 583 -30.44 -14.57 24.14
C GLN A 583 -29.21 -14.08 23.42
N TYR A 584 -28.14 -13.90 24.17
CA TYR A 584 -26.83 -13.48 23.66
C TYR A 584 -25.87 -14.65 23.80
N LYS A 585 -25.32 -15.11 22.68
CA LYS A 585 -24.46 -16.29 22.63
C LYS A 585 -23.00 -15.86 22.56
N LEU A 586 -22.27 -16.11 23.66
CA LEU A 586 -20.82 -15.89 23.68
C LEU A 586 -20.16 -16.87 22.73
N ILE A 587 -19.51 -16.36 21.69
CA ILE A 587 -18.82 -17.16 20.66
C ILE A 587 -17.31 -17.09 20.77
N MET A 588 -16.77 -16.02 21.37
CA MET A 588 -15.35 -15.78 21.51
C MET A 588 -15.05 -15.02 22.80
N ASP A 589 -13.94 -15.34 23.43
CA ASP A 589 -13.39 -14.61 24.55
C ASP A 589 -11.87 -14.35 24.36
N GLU A 590 -11.16 -13.91 25.37
CA GLU A 590 -9.72 -13.62 25.35
C GLU A 590 -8.85 -14.85 25.05
N HIS A 591 -9.42 -16.05 25.10
CA HIS A 591 -8.74 -17.32 24.76
C HIS A 591 -9.03 -17.76 23.32
N GLY A 592 -9.88 -17.07 22.60
CA GLY A 592 -10.27 -17.39 21.23
C GLY A 592 -11.71 -17.87 21.10
N LEU A 593 -12.02 -18.60 20.03
CA LEU A 593 -13.35 -19.17 19.81
C LEU A 593 -13.70 -20.22 20.86
N LEU A 594 -14.94 -20.19 21.32
CA LEU A 594 -15.48 -21.22 22.20
C LEU A 594 -15.92 -22.45 21.39
N ASP A 595 -15.58 -23.65 21.88
CA ASP A 595 -16.06 -24.91 21.30
C ASP A 595 -17.58 -25.00 21.31
N LYS A 596 -18.19 -24.52 22.39
CA LYS A 596 -19.64 -24.43 22.55
C LYS A 596 -20.02 -23.03 23.03
N PRO A 597 -20.88 -22.31 22.30
CA PRO A 597 -21.36 -21.01 22.74
C PRO A 597 -22.05 -21.09 24.11
N LYS A 598 -21.79 -20.11 24.96
CA LYS A 598 -22.47 -19.93 26.24
C LYS A 598 -23.60 -18.93 26.05
N VAL A 599 -24.77 -19.25 26.57
CA VAL A 599 -25.97 -18.41 26.41
C VAL A 599 -26.20 -17.53 27.65
N PHE A 600 -26.36 -16.23 27.42
CA PHE A 600 -26.73 -15.25 28.42
C PHE A 600 -28.08 -14.66 28.03
N LYS A 601 -29.05 -14.69 28.97
CA LYS A 601 -30.40 -14.17 28.72
C LYS A 601 -30.47 -12.74 29.23
N ALA A 602 -30.95 -11.84 28.39
CA ALA A 602 -31.23 -10.47 28.82
C ALA A 602 -32.44 -10.42 29.72
N GLU A 603 -32.30 -9.65 30.79
CA GLU A 603 -33.34 -9.39 31.80
C GLU A 603 -33.87 -7.96 31.66
N ALA A 604 -35.09 -7.71 32.15
CA ALA A 604 -35.64 -6.37 32.23
C ALA A 604 -35.02 -5.62 33.41
N GLN A 605 -33.75 -5.32 33.29
CA GLN A 605 -33.00 -4.53 34.26
C GLN A 605 -32.20 -3.47 33.48
N GLU A 606 -32.46 -2.21 33.80
CA GLU A 606 -31.80 -1.09 33.14
C GLU A 606 -30.29 -1.10 33.40
N CYS A 607 -29.52 -0.89 32.32
CA CYS A 607 -28.07 -0.72 32.37
C CYS A 607 -27.63 -0.01 31.09
N ASP A 608 -26.61 0.84 31.18
CA ASP A 608 -26.03 1.56 30.02
C ASP A 608 -27.11 2.31 29.19
N HIS A 609 -28.10 2.88 29.85
CA HIS A 609 -29.26 3.53 29.21
C HIS A 609 -30.07 2.60 28.30
N ARG A 610 -30.08 1.30 28.61
CA ARG A 610 -30.88 0.26 27.93
C ARG A 610 -31.84 -0.38 28.93
N GLU A 611 -33.04 -0.68 28.47
CA GLU A 611 -34.06 -1.35 29.29
C GLU A 611 -33.66 -2.79 29.68
N PHE A 612 -32.81 -3.40 28.88
CA PHE A 612 -32.41 -4.79 29.04
C PHE A 612 -30.91 -4.92 29.25
N SER A 613 -30.51 -5.91 30.02
CA SER A 613 -29.12 -6.18 30.33
C SER A 613 -28.91 -7.62 30.78
N PHE A 614 -27.67 -8.05 30.84
CA PHE A 614 -27.29 -9.31 31.51
C PHE A 614 -25.97 -9.13 32.25
N ALA A 615 -25.73 -9.96 33.25
CA ALA A 615 -24.43 -10.00 33.94
C ALA A 615 -23.45 -10.96 33.25
N TYR A 616 -22.21 -10.55 33.16
CA TYR A 616 -21.12 -11.33 32.54
C TYR A 616 -19.88 -11.24 33.42
N PRO A 617 -19.25 -12.41 33.75
CA PRO A 617 -17.99 -12.39 34.48
C PRO A 617 -16.84 -11.97 33.54
N LEU A 618 -16.51 -10.68 33.55
CA LEU A 618 -15.50 -10.10 32.67
C LEU A 618 -14.11 -10.19 33.31
N PRO A 619 -13.19 -10.98 32.73
CA PRO A 619 -11.84 -11.12 33.29
C PRO A 619 -10.97 -9.87 33.15
N ALA A 620 -9.83 -9.88 33.84
CA ALA A 620 -8.77 -8.92 33.59
C ALA A 620 -8.36 -8.98 32.11
N TYR A 621 -8.27 -7.82 31.44
CA TYR A 621 -8.06 -7.72 30.00
C TYR A 621 -9.04 -8.56 29.18
N GLY A 622 -10.23 -8.77 29.72
CA GLY A 622 -11.24 -9.65 29.15
C GLY A 622 -11.81 -9.12 27.83
N ILE A 623 -12.12 -10.06 26.97
CA ILE A 623 -12.72 -9.83 25.65
C ILE A 623 -13.95 -10.73 25.57
N ALA A 624 -15.06 -10.19 25.10
CA ALA A 624 -16.27 -10.99 24.91
C ALA A 624 -16.98 -10.60 23.61
N VAL A 625 -17.30 -11.58 22.81
CA VAL A 625 -18.06 -11.41 21.55
C VAL A 625 -19.30 -12.28 21.61
N PHE A 626 -20.45 -11.65 21.47
CA PHE A 626 -21.76 -12.31 21.51
C PHE A 626 -22.48 -12.13 20.16
N THR A 627 -23.16 -13.18 19.71
CA THR A 627 -24.11 -13.11 18.59
C THR A 627 -25.56 -13.03 19.12
N TYR A 628 -26.41 -12.28 18.39
CA TYR A 628 -27.82 -12.19 18.72
C TYR A 628 -28.72 -11.82 17.54
#